data_3d7b9dca3009483bc256150095c276c5
#
_entry.id   3d7b9dca3009483bc256150095c276c5
#
_cell.length_a   1.000
_cell.length_b   1.000
_cell.length_c   1.000
_cell.angle_alpha   90.00
_cell.angle_beta   90.00
_cell.angle_gamma   90.00
#
_symmetry.space_group_name_H-M   'P 1'
#
loop_
_entity.id
_entity.type
_entity.pdbx_description
1 polymer ?
#
loop_
_entity_poly.entity_id
_entity_poly.type
_entity_poly.pdbx_seq_one_letter_code
_entity_poly.pdbx_strand_id
1 'polypeptide(L)'
;MKKLNTILIFALVLTSSKAIAGVVMEMITTDGSGWQVEASKIYSQSEMVRIDMVGGSSGEQMSIIFRGNEMLMLNHKDKTYFVMDEATLEEMSSQMSTAMQQMEQQLAQMPPAQRAMVEKMMKGKMQDMMPKQSAPPPLQVEVGESSTWKSYPCVNYSIYSGGEKTEEICAASLDSIEGSEEMMGAFRKMAGFVKKMTESLPGPFGDGMAQNPMNMMDQIDGFPVHTVQFERGAVSQEISLESVNEQTLDESMFAAPADYKKQDLLKGR
;
A
#
# COMPACT_ATOMS: atom_id res chain seq x y z
N MET A 1 -67.27 1.11 -41.62
CA MET A 1 -66.04 0.41 -41.31
C MET A 1 -65.05 1.41 -40.79
N LYS A 2 -64.92 1.55 -39.44
CA LYS A 2 -63.96 2.48 -38.79
C LYS A 2 -62.71 1.71 -38.49
N LYS A 3 -61.59 2.13 -39.10
CA LYS A 3 -60.22 1.57 -38.80
C LYS A 3 -59.70 2.22 -37.52
N LEU A 4 -59.52 1.42 -36.48
CA LEU A 4 -58.95 1.81 -35.20
C LEU A 4 -57.42 1.73 -35.34
N ASN A 5 -56.72 2.87 -35.39
CA ASN A 5 -55.24 2.93 -35.36
C ASN A 5 -54.78 2.81 -33.91
N THR A 6 -54.23 1.66 -33.57
CA THR A 6 -53.56 1.47 -32.28
C THR A 6 -52.13 2.02 -32.36
N ILE A 7 -51.88 3.16 -31.71
CA ILE A 7 -50.53 3.73 -31.55
C ILE A 7 -49.87 3.03 -30.38
N LEU A 8 -48.89 2.20 -30.67
CA LEU A 8 -48.03 1.53 -29.67
C LEU A 8 -46.97 2.53 -29.21
N ILE A 9 -47.15 3.12 -28.02
CA ILE A 9 -46.15 4.00 -27.39
C ILE A 9 -45.08 3.08 -26.75
N PHE A 10 -43.93 3.01 -27.37
CA PHE A 10 -42.75 2.36 -26.82
C PHE A 10 -42.14 3.32 -25.78
N ALA A 11 -42.40 3.07 -24.49
CA ALA A 11 -41.74 3.79 -23.41
C ALA A 11 -40.27 3.32 -23.31
N LEU A 12 -39.36 4.14 -23.82
CA LEU A 12 -37.92 3.95 -23.66
C LEU A 12 -37.58 4.23 -22.20
N VAL A 13 -37.44 3.20 -21.38
CA VAL A 13 -36.93 3.32 -20.01
C VAL A 13 -35.42 3.57 -20.10
N LEU A 14 -35.05 4.85 -20.07
CA LEU A 14 -33.66 5.25 -19.84
C LEU A 14 -33.26 4.87 -18.39
N THR A 15 -32.70 3.71 -18.22
CA THR A 15 -31.97 3.37 -16.98
C THR A 15 -30.72 4.24 -16.95
N SER A 16 -30.79 5.37 -16.28
CA SER A 16 -29.60 6.14 -15.92
C SER A 16 -28.78 5.28 -14.94
N SER A 17 -27.79 4.57 -15.46
CA SER A 17 -26.69 4.03 -14.65
C SER A 17 -26.08 5.24 -13.95
N LYS A 18 -26.21 5.32 -12.62
CA LYS A 18 -25.40 6.27 -11.85
C LYS A 18 -23.95 5.84 -12.06
N ALA A 19 -23.22 6.58 -12.88
CA ALA A 19 -21.77 6.45 -12.90
C ALA A 19 -21.30 6.77 -11.48
N ILE A 20 -20.67 5.82 -10.82
CA ILE A 20 -20.05 6.05 -9.53
C ILE A 20 -18.82 6.91 -9.86
N ALA A 21 -18.80 8.12 -9.33
CA ALA A 21 -17.65 8.99 -9.49
C ALA A 21 -16.48 8.36 -8.73
N GLY A 22 -15.33 8.28 -9.36
CA GLY A 22 -14.10 7.90 -8.69
C GLY A 22 -13.36 9.14 -8.20
N VAL A 23 -12.38 8.95 -7.34
CA VAL A 23 -11.53 10.00 -6.78
C VAL A 23 -10.11 9.83 -7.30
N VAL A 24 -9.50 10.93 -7.71
CA VAL A 24 -8.08 10.98 -8.08
C VAL A 24 -7.38 11.97 -7.16
N MET A 25 -6.33 11.49 -6.50
CA MET A 25 -5.43 12.30 -5.69
C MET A 25 -4.04 12.33 -6.30
N GLU A 26 -3.41 13.48 -6.21
CA GLU A 26 -2.00 13.65 -6.56
C GLU A 26 -1.20 13.95 -5.31
N MET A 27 -0.15 13.16 -5.07
CA MET A 27 0.78 13.35 -3.98
C MET A 27 2.17 13.61 -4.54
N ILE A 28 2.90 14.52 -3.92
CA ILE A 28 4.30 14.78 -4.25
C ILE A 28 5.16 14.48 -3.04
N THR A 29 6.29 13.84 -3.29
CA THR A 29 7.32 13.58 -2.31
C THR A 29 8.56 14.38 -2.66
N THR A 30 9.09 15.12 -1.69
CA THR A 30 10.36 15.82 -1.78
C THR A 30 11.36 15.21 -0.78
N ASP A 31 12.63 15.29 -1.09
CA ASP A 31 13.70 14.96 -0.14
C ASP A 31 13.93 16.12 0.86
N GLY A 32 14.80 15.89 1.84
CA GLY A 32 15.13 16.90 2.86
C GLY A 32 15.77 18.19 2.33
N SER A 33 16.13 18.24 1.04
CA SER A 33 16.60 19.45 0.35
C SER A 33 15.50 20.19 -0.42
N GLY A 34 14.29 19.62 -0.45
CA GLY A 34 13.14 20.15 -1.15
C GLY A 34 13.05 19.78 -2.64
N TRP A 35 13.91 18.87 -3.14
CA TRP A 35 13.81 18.36 -4.49
C TRP A 35 12.74 17.29 -4.59
N GLN A 36 11.87 17.40 -5.60
CA GLN A 36 10.87 16.38 -5.87
C GLN A 36 11.58 15.08 -6.31
N VAL A 37 11.35 14.01 -5.54
CA VAL A 37 11.93 12.68 -5.78
C VAL A 37 10.90 11.69 -6.28
N GLU A 38 9.62 11.92 -5.99
CA GLU A 38 8.52 11.06 -6.42
C GLU A 38 7.24 11.85 -6.63
N ALA A 39 6.42 11.37 -7.56
CA ALA A 39 5.03 11.79 -7.73
C ALA A 39 4.15 10.54 -7.75
N SER A 40 3.07 10.58 -6.99
CA SER A 40 2.11 9.48 -6.93
C SER A 40 0.72 9.98 -7.31
N LYS A 41 0.01 9.18 -8.11
CA LYS A 41 -1.41 9.37 -8.39
C LYS A 41 -2.18 8.20 -7.81
N ILE A 42 -3.17 8.52 -7.01
CA ILE A 42 -4.04 7.53 -6.37
C ILE A 42 -5.41 7.65 -7.00
N TYR A 43 -5.91 6.56 -7.53
CA TYR A 43 -7.25 6.43 -8.09
C TYR A 43 -8.06 5.49 -7.21
N SER A 44 -9.24 5.91 -6.83
CA SER A 44 -10.16 5.07 -6.03
C SER A 44 -11.54 5.10 -6.65
N GLN A 45 -12.16 3.93 -6.79
CA GLN A 45 -13.54 3.77 -7.24
C GLN A 45 -14.08 2.42 -6.78
N SER A 46 -15.27 2.40 -6.15
CA SER A 46 -15.98 1.16 -5.79
C SER A 46 -15.10 0.15 -5.04
N GLU A 47 -14.37 0.61 -4.02
CA GLU A 47 -13.48 -0.22 -3.19
C GLU A 47 -12.21 -0.73 -3.90
N MET A 48 -11.97 -0.27 -5.13
CA MET A 48 -10.72 -0.50 -5.85
C MET A 48 -9.79 0.70 -5.66
N VAL A 49 -8.51 0.41 -5.55
CA VAL A 49 -7.45 1.42 -5.47
C VAL A 49 -6.39 1.12 -6.52
N ARG A 50 -5.96 2.16 -7.20
CA ARG A 50 -4.74 2.11 -8.02
C ARG A 50 -3.82 3.23 -7.55
N ILE A 51 -2.56 2.90 -7.34
CA ILE A 51 -1.50 3.85 -6.99
C ILE A 51 -0.45 3.78 -8.10
N ASP A 52 -0.32 4.86 -8.85
CA ASP A 52 0.73 5.02 -9.84
C ASP A 52 1.86 5.83 -9.22
N MET A 53 3.07 5.29 -9.22
CA MET A 53 4.27 5.91 -8.67
C MET A 53 5.28 6.15 -9.80
N VAL A 54 5.82 7.37 -9.82
CA VAL A 54 6.90 7.76 -10.72
C VAL A 54 8.00 8.34 -9.87
N GLY A 55 9.11 7.63 -9.72
CA GLY A 55 10.17 8.09 -8.86
C GLY A 55 11.47 7.30 -8.97
N GLY A 56 12.36 7.60 -8.04
CA GLY A 56 13.69 7.02 -7.98
C GLY A 56 14.65 7.61 -9.00
N SER A 57 15.94 7.31 -8.83
CA SER A 57 17.03 7.79 -9.72
C SER A 57 16.92 7.28 -11.16
N SER A 58 16.12 6.24 -11.40
CA SER A 58 15.89 5.63 -12.73
C SER A 58 14.60 6.09 -13.41
N GLY A 59 13.77 6.90 -12.74
CA GLY A 59 12.45 7.29 -13.24
C GLY A 59 11.52 6.10 -13.48
N GLU A 60 11.67 5.04 -12.70
CA GLU A 60 10.86 3.84 -12.84
C GLU A 60 9.40 4.12 -12.56
N GLN A 61 8.53 3.56 -13.40
CA GLN A 61 7.10 3.67 -13.24
C GLN A 61 6.57 2.32 -12.75
N MET A 62 5.90 2.38 -11.61
CA MET A 62 5.25 1.22 -11.02
C MET A 62 3.79 1.55 -10.70
N SER A 63 2.93 0.54 -10.75
CA SER A 63 1.57 0.67 -10.25
C SER A 63 1.23 -0.46 -9.30
N ILE A 64 0.52 -0.11 -8.23
CA ILE A 64 -0.12 -1.07 -7.34
C ILE A 64 -1.63 -0.96 -7.56
N ILE A 65 -2.29 -2.06 -7.84
CA ILE A 65 -3.75 -2.11 -7.99
C ILE A 65 -4.29 -3.08 -6.95
N PHE A 66 -5.18 -2.60 -6.11
CA PHE A 66 -5.96 -3.41 -5.19
C PHE A 66 -7.40 -3.49 -5.69
N ARG A 67 -7.93 -4.71 -5.81
CA ARG A 67 -9.33 -4.96 -6.19
C ARG A 67 -9.81 -6.28 -5.59
N GLY A 68 -10.96 -6.27 -4.99
CA GLY A 68 -11.52 -7.46 -4.34
C GLY A 68 -10.61 -7.97 -3.22
N ASN A 69 -9.97 -9.12 -3.43
CA ASN A 69 -9.03 -9.74 -2.50
C ASN A 69 -7.67 -10.04 -3.17
N GLU A 70 -7.30 -9.26 -4.16
CA GLU A 70 -6.02 -9.40 -4.84
C GLU A 70 -5.30 -8.07 -4.98
N MET A 71 -3.98 -8.11 -4.98
CA MET A 71 -3.12 -6.98 -5.26
C MET A 71 -2.26 -7.30 -6.49
N LEU A 72 -2.30 -6.39 -7.46
CA LEU A 72 -1.45 -6.47 -8.65
C LEU A 72 -0.31 -5.45 -8.49
N MET A 73 0.91 -5.87 -8.73
CA MET A 73 2.08 -4.99 -8.82
C MET A 73 2.59 -4.98 -10.26
N LEU A 74 2.49 -3.83 -10.92
CA LEU A 74 2.83 -3.65 -12.32
C LEU A 74 4.20 -2.96 -12.45
N ASN A 75 5.07 -3.52 -13.29
CA ASN A 75 6.29 -2.87 -13.75
C ASN A 75 6.08 -2.42 -15.19
N HIS A 76 5.99 -1.10 -15.40
CA HIS A 76 5.68 -0.54 -16.71
C HIS A 76 6.87 -0.60 -17.67
N LYS A 77 8.11 -0.59 -17.16
CA LYS A 77 9.33 -0.71 -17.95
C LYS A 77 9.44 -2.05 -18.65
N ASP A 78 9.17 -3.11 -17.89
CA ASP A 78 9.30 -4.49 -18.38
C ASP A 78 7.98 -5.04 -18.94
N LYS A 79 6.88 -4.29 -18.80
CA LYS A 79 5.52 -4.71 -19.12
C LYS A 79 5.17 -6.06 -18.48
N THR A 80 5.42 -6.13 -17.18
CA THR A 80 5.16 -7.33 -16.38
C THR A 80 4.34 -6.98 -15.16
N TYR A 81 3.67 -7.97 -14.60
CA TYR A 81 2.96 -7.82 -13.34
C TYR A 81 2.95 -9.10 -12.53
N PHE A 82 2.84 -8.93 -11.21
CA PHE A 82 2.62 -10.00 -10.25
C PHE A 82 1.22 -9.87 -9.68
N VAL A 83 0.63 -11.00 -9.32
CA VAL A 83 -0.63 -11.04 -8.57
C VAL A 83 -0.33 -11.64 -7.21
N MET A 84 -0.76 -10.94 -6.18
CA MET A 84 -0.73 -11.40 -4.81
C MET A 84 -2.17 -11.60 -4.37
N ASP A 85 -2.57 -12.84 -4.24
CA ASP A 85 -3.88 -13.30 -3.79
C ASP A 85 -3.71 -14.36 -2.70
N GLU A 86 -4.80 -14.82 -2.13
CA GLU A 86 -4.78 -15.83 -1.06
C GLU A 86 -4.07 -17.13 -1.51
N ALA A 87 -4.30 -17.58 -2.74
CA ALA A 87 -3.68 -18.78 -3.27
C ALA A 87 -2.15 -18.64 -3.41
N THR A 88 -1.69 -17.50 -3.89
CA THR A 88 -0.25 -17.18 -3.99
C THR A 88 0.40 -17.14 -2.60
N LEU A 89 -0.30 -16.59 -1.60
CA LEU A 89 0.18 -16.55 -0.22
C LEU A 89 0.28 -17.93 0.42
N GLU A 90 -0.74 -18.77 0.23
CA GLU A 90 -0.72 -20.16 0.70
C GLU A 90 0.44 -20.95 0.07
N GLU A 91 0.66 -20.78 -1.22
CA GLU A 91 1.76 -21.43 -1.93
C GLU A 91 3.12 -20.95 -1.39
N MET A 92 3.31 -19.64 -1.21
CA MET A 92 4.53 -19.07 -0.62
C MET A 92 4.77 -19.60 0.80
N SER A 93 3.75 -19.62 1.65
CA SER A 93 3.83 -20.14 3.02
C SER A 93 4.20 -21.62 3.04
N SER A 94 3.58 -22.42 2.18
CA SER A 94 3.85 -23.85 2.03
C SER A 94 5.29 -24.12 1.57
N GLN A 95 5.77 -23.39 0.54
CA GLN A 95 7.14 -23.53 0.06
C GLN A 95 8.17 -23.13 1.11
N MET A 96 7.92 -22.03 1.84
CA MET A 96 8.79 -21.58 2.92
C MET A 96 8.83 -22.59 4.07
N SER A 97 7.68 -23.13 4.47
CA SER A 97 7.60 -24.18 5.50
C SER A 97 8.36 -25.44 5.07
N THR A 98 8.22 -25.85 3.82
CA THR A 98 8.93 -27.00 3.26
C THR A 98 10.45 -26.78 3.24
N ALA A 99 10.88 -25.58 2.80
CA ALA A 99 12.30 -25.22 2.81
C ALA A 99 12.89 -25.18 4.22
N MET A 100 12.15 -24.66 5.20
CA MET A 100 12.55 -24.67 6.61
C MET A 100 12.67 -26.11 7.16
N GLN A 101 11.71 -26.97 6.88
CA GLN A 101 11.76 -28.38 7.30
C GLN A 101 12.95 -29.12 6.68
N GLN A 102 13.21 -28.91 5.39
CA GLN A 102 14.38 -29.51 4.72
C GLN A 102 15.69 -29.04 5.33
N MET A 103 15.78 -27.75 5.64
CA MET A 103 16.94 -27.17 6.30
C MET A 103 17.14 -27.75 7.70
N GLU A 104 16.07 -27.88 8.47
CA GLU A 104 16.09 -28.47 9.82
C GLU A 104 16.54 -29.96 9.77
N GLN A 105 16.04 -30.71 8.81
CA GLN A 105 16.47 -32.10 8.57
C GLN A 105 17.95 -32.19 8.19
N GLN A 106 18.46 -31.28 7.34
CA GLN A 106 19.88 -31.24 6.99
C GLN A 106 20.74 -30.89 8.22
N LEU A 107 20.31 -29.91 9.03
CA LEU A 107 20.99 -29.56 10.29
C LEU A 107 20.98 -30.73 11.28
N ALA A 108 19.88 -31.50 11.36
CA ALA A 108 19.79 -32.67 12.24
C ALA A 108 20.76 -33.80 11.87
N GLN A 109 21.11 -33.93 10.59
CA GLN A 109 22.05 -34.93 10.08
C GLN A 109 23.54 -34.51 10.22
N MET A 110 23.81 -33.26 10.57
CA MET A 110 25.18 -32.76 10.74
C MET A 110 25.78 -33.15 12.09
N PRO A 111 27.11 -33.41 12.17
CA PRO A 111 27.79 -33.55 13.43
C PRO A 111 27.62 -32.31 14.32
N PRO A 112 27.54 -32.47 15.68
CA PRO A 112 27.22 -31.36 16.58
C PRO A 112 28.11 -30.11 16.42
N ALA A 113 29.39 -30.29 16.15
CA ALA A 113 30.33 -29.19 15.93
C ALA A 113 30.06 -28.40 14.62
N GLN A 114 29.68 -29.09 13.55
CA GLN A 114 29.33 -28.48 12.28
C GLN A 114 27.95 -27.78 12.37
N ARG A 115 26.99 -28.41 13.04
CA ARG A 115 25.67 -27.82 13.32
C ARG A 115 25.82 -26.48 14.05
N ALA A 116 26.59 -26.42 15.14
CA ALA A 116 26.81 -25.19 15.89
C ALA A 116 27.47 -24.09 15.03
N MET A 117 28.34 -24.45 14.11
CA MET A 117 28.98 -23.50 13.18
C MET A 117 27.98 -22.96 12.15
N VAL A 118 27.15 -23.83 11.56
CA VAL A 118 26.10 -23.43 10.59
C VAL A 118 25.05 -22.59 11.28
N GLU A 119 24.57 -22.97 12.45
CA GLU A 119 23.60 -22.19 13.25
C GLU A 119 24.17 -20.79 13.59
N LYS A 120 25.45 -20.72 13.95
CA LYS A 120 26.13 -19.43 14.20
C LYS A 120 26.26 -18.58 12.93
N MET A 121 26.60 -19.19 11.77
CA MET A 121 26.68 -18.51 10.50
C MET A 121 25.29 -18.04 10.01
N MET A 122 24.26 -18.87 10.19
CA MET A 122 22.89 -18.52 9.84
C MET A 122 22.38 -17.38 10.71
N LYS A 123 22.57 -17.47 12.05
CA LYS A 123 22.25 -16.35 12.96
C LYS A 123 23.01 -15.07 12.57
N GLY A 124 24.29 -15.18 12.20
CA GLY A 124 25.08 -14.05 11.71
C GLY A 124 24.53 -13.47 10.41
N LYS A 125 24.27 -14.30 9.39
CA LYS A 125 23.71 -13.84 8.11
C LYS A 125 22.27 -13.31 8.25
N MET A 126 21.43 -13.91 9.08
CA MET A 126 20.11 -13.37 9.40
C MET A 126 20.23 -12.06 10.17
N GLN A 127 21.22 -11.91 11.06
CA GLN A 127 21.49 -10.62 11.74
C GLN A 127 22.07 -9.56 10.80
N ASP A 128 22.80 -9.96 9.74
CA ASP A 128 23.33 -9.02 8.74
C ASP A 128 22.27 -8.64 7.69
N MET A 129 21.38 -9.57 7.34
CA MET A 129 20.24 -9.30 6.45
C MET A 129 19.05 -8.63 7.15
N MET A 130 18.98 -8.79 8.46
CA MET A 130 18.06 -8.10 9.36
C MET A 130 18.92 -7.33 10.36
N PRO A 131 19.10 -6.02 10.19
CA PRO A 131 19.73 -5.21 11.23
C PRO A 131 19.01 -5.54 12.55
N LYS A 132 19.80 -5.73 13.62
CA LYS A 132 19.32 -6.06 14.97
C LYS A 132 18.06 -5.26 15.30
N GLN A 133 16.94 -5.78 14.91
CA GLN A 133 15.68 -5.28 15.41
C GLN A 133 15.44 -5.98 16.76
N SER A 134 16.00 -5.40 17.83
CA SER A 134 15.17 -5.27 19.02
C SER A 134 13.82 -4.81 18.51
N ALA A 135 12.74 -5.46 18.92
CA ALA A 135 11.39 -5.01 18.53
C ALA A 135 11.43 -3.48 18.52
N PRO A 136 11.10 -2.84 17.38
CA PRO A 136 11.19 -1.39 17.32
C PRO A 136 10.43 -0.83 18.51
N PRO A 137 10.95 0.22 19.11
CA PRO A 137 10.29 0.84 20.24
C PRO A 137 8.85 1.16 19.85
N PRO A 138 7.91 1.00 20.78
CA PRO A 138 6.50 1.28 20.51
C PRO A 138 6.39 2.73 20.01
N LEU A 139 5.62 2.90 18.96
CA LEU A 139 5.31 4.21 18.42
C LEU A 139 4.43 4.97 19.41
N GLN A 140 4.76 6.21 19.64
CA GLN A 140 3.97 7.13 20.45
C GLN A 140 3.44 8.22 19.54
N VAL A 141 2.12 8.43 19.56
CA VAL A 141 1.44 9.47 18.77
C VAL A 141 1.01 10.56 19.75
N GLU A 142 1.45 11.77 19.50
CA GLU A 142 1.05 12.96 20.25
C GLU A 142 0.18 13.84 19.36
N VAL A 143 -0.99 14.21 19.85
CA VAL A 143 -1.89 15.16 19.17
C VAL A 143 -1.43 16.57 19.46
N GLY A 144 -1.13 17.31 18.42
CA GLY A 144 -0.68 18.69 18.47
C GLY A 144 -1.80 19.70 18.23
N GLU A 145 -1.42 20.89 17.82
CA GLU A 145 -2.34 21.99 17.55
C GLU A 145 -2.99 21.89 16.18
N SER A 146 -4.13 22.58 16.03
CA SER A 146 -4.77 22.76 14.72
C SER A 146 -3.91 23.68 13.84
N SER A 147 -3.83 23.34 12.56
CA SER A 147 -3.05 24.05 11.56
C SER A 147 -3.84 24.13 10.24
N THR A 148 -3.19 24.60 9.19
CA THR A 148 -3.75 24.58 7.84
C THR A 148 -2.64 24.26 6.86
N TRP A 149 -2.82 23.22 6.03
CA TRP A 149 -1.94 22.93 4.93
C TRP A 149 -2.61 23.29 3.61
N LYS A 150 -2.03 24.24 2.86
CA LYS A 150 -2.68 24.82 1.66
C LYS A 150 -4.11 25.30 2.00
N SER A 151 -5.14 24.64 1.47
CA SER A 151 -6.56 24.95 1.74
C SER A 151 -7.20 24.02 2.77
N TYR A 152 -6.46 23.07 3.34
CA TYR A 152 -7.02 22.04 4.22
C TYR A 152 -6.75 22.37 5.68
N PRO A 153 -7.78 22.67 6.49
CA PRO A 153 -7.65 22.70 7.94
C PRO A 153 -7.28 21.31 8.45
N CYS A 154 -6.30 21.20 9.33
CA CYS A 154 -5.80 19.93 9.81
C CYS A 154 -5.40 19.98 11.29
N VAL A 155 -5.24 18.82 11.89
CA VAL A 155 -4.64 18.63 13.21
C VAL A 155 -3.24 18.03 13.01
N ASN A 156 -2.27 18.59 13.72
CA ASN A 156 -0.91 18.07 13.68
C ASN A 156 -0.77 16.88 14.63
N TYR A 157 -0.08 15.85 14.18
CA TYR A 157 0.30 14.68 14.96
C TYR A 157 1.82 14.55 14.93
N SER A 158 2.45 14.34 16.07
CA SER A 158 3.87 14.02 16.16
C SER A 158 4.03 12.56 16.54
N ILE A 159 4.88 11.85 15.81
CA ILE A 159 5.12 10.42 15.99
C ILE A 159 6.55 10.23 16.46
N TYR A 160 6.71 9.47 17.53
CA TYR A 160 7.99 9.19 18.14
C TYR A 160 8.25 7.69 18.16
N SER A 161 9.48 7.29 17.95
CA SER A 161 10.00 5.94 18.09
C SER A 161 11.24 5.96 18.99
N GLY A 162 11.17 5.28 20.14
CA GLY A 162 12.29 5.29 21.09
C GLY A 162 12.64 6.67 21.66
N GLY A 163 11.68 7.60 21.69
CA GLY A 163 11.86 8.97 22.14
C GLY A 163 12.40 9.94 21.08
N GLU A 164 12.71 9.45 19.87
CA GLU A 164 13.07 10.29 18.73
C GLU A 164 11.85 10.57 17.88
N LYS A 165 11.64 11.82 17.44
CA LYS A 165 10.57 12.19 16.51
C LYS A 165 10.91 11.62 15.13
N THR A 166 10.01 10.79 14.60
CA THR A 166 10.17 10.15 13.28
C THR A 166 9.28 10.76 12.22
N GLU A 167 8.09 11.25 12.62
CA GLU A 167 7.15 11.85 11.67
C GLU A 167 6.37 13.00 12.30
N GLU A 168 5.93 13.91 11.47
CA GLU A 168 4.92 14.93 11.76
C GLU A 168 3.88 14.90 10.66
N ILE A 169 2.61 14.76 11.04
CA ILE A 169 1.50 14.60 10.10
C ILE A 169 0.47 15.69 10.37
N CYS A 170 0.12 16.43 9.32
CA CYS A 170 -1.04 17.31 9.31
C CYS A 170 -2.20 16.52 8.70
N ALA A 171 -3.16 16.09 9.52
CA ALA A 171 -4.31 15.29 9.08
C ALA A 171 -5.56 16.18 9.00
N ALA A 172 -6.13 16.26 7.80
CA ALA A 172 -7.37 16.99 7.55
C ALA A 172 -8.58 16.09 7.80
N SER A 173 -9.69 16.69 8.30
CA SER A 173 -10.94 15.95 8.45
C SER A 173 -11.38 15.37 7.10
N LEU A 174 -11.87 14.13 7.12
CA LEU A 174 -12.39 13.48 5.91
C LEU A 174 -13.49 14.30 5.25
N ASP A 175 -14.36 14.95 6.02
CA ASP A 175 -15.42 15.82 5.49
C ASP A 175 -14.89 17.02 4.69
N SER A 176 -13.63 17.40 4.90
CA SER A 176 -13.00 18.54 4.19
C SER A 176 -12.37 18.16 2.86
N ILE A 177 -12.32 16.85 2.53
CA ILE A 177 -11.70 16.32 1.32
C ILE A 177 -12.75 15.56 0.51
N GLU A 178 -13.06 16.02 -0.67
CA GLU A 178 -14.08 15.43 -1.54
C GLU A 178 -13.73 13.97 -1.88
N GLY A 179 -14.71 13.05 -1.74
CA GLY A 179 -14.54 11.63 -2.02
C GLY A 179 -13.62 10.85 -1.05
N SER A 180 -13.15 11.48 0.02
CA SER A 180 -12.21 10.85 0.96
C SER A 180 -12.81 9.66 1.71
N GLU A 181 -14.09 9.66 2.04
CA GLU A 181 -14.73 8.54 2.75
C GLU A 181 -14.69 7.25 1.94
N GLU A 182 -15.03 7.32 0.65
CA GLU A 182 -15.00 6.17 -0.26
C GLU A 182 -13.58 5.64 -0.41
N MET A 183 -12.64 6.55 -0.61
CA MET A 183 -11.22 6.21 -0.73
C MET A 183 -10.68 5.59 0.56
N MET A 184 -10.98 6.16 1.73
CA MET A 184 -10.57 5.57 3.02
C MET A 184 -11.20 4.20 3.26
N GLY A 185 -12.41 3.96 2.78
CA GLY A 185 -13.05 2.65 2.76
C GLY A 185 -12.23 1.63 1.98
N ALA A 186 -11.78 2.00 0.77
CA ALA A 186 -10.95 1.17 -0.08
C ALA A 186 -9.55 0.93 0.53
N PHE A 187 -8.93 1.97 1.11
CA PHE A 187 -7.65 1.82 1.83
C PHE A 187 -7.75 0.90 3.05
N ARG A 188 -8.81 0.99 3.84
CA ARG A 188 -9.01 0.07 4.98
C ARG A 188 -9.12 -1.38 4.52
N LYS A 189 -9.78 -1.65 3.41
CA LYS A 189 -9.83 -3.00 2.83
C LYS A 189 -8.47 -3.47 2.36
N MET A 190 -7.73 -2.63 1.67
CA MET A 190 -6.36 -2.93 1.26
C MET A 190 -5.46 -3.19 2.48
N ALA A 191 -5.54 -2.37 3.52
CA ALA A 191 -4.79 -2.56 4.76
C ALA A 191 -5.16 -3.89 5.44
N GLY A 192 -6.44 -4.24 5.49
CA GLY A 192 -6.91 -5.53 6.01
C GLY A 192 -6.37 -6.72 5.20
N PHE A 193 -6.28 -6.60 3.88
CA PHE A 193 -5.65 -7.60 3.03
C PHE A 193 -4.15 -7.73 3.30
N VAL A 194 -3.42 -6.62 3.36
CA VAL A 194 -1.98 -6.60 3.69
C VAL A 194 -1.72 -7.19 5.07
N LYS A 195 -2.56 -6.90 6.06
CA LYS A 195 -2.46 -7.48 7.40
C LYS A 195 -2.61 -9.00 7.37
N LYS A 196 -3.62 -9.53 6.70
CA LYS A 196 -3.79 -10.99 6.53
C LYS A 196 -2.60 -11.63 5.83
N MET A 197 -2.07 -10.97 4.80
CA MET A 197 -0.87 -11.38 4.10
C MET A 197 0.31 -11.51 5.06
N THR A 198 0.53 -10.51 5.88
CA THR A 198 1.62 -10.45 6.87
C THR A 198 1.49 -11.56 7.92
N GLU A 199 0.27 -11.78 8.43
CA GLU A 199 -0.01 -12.83 9.42
C GLU A 199 0.16 -14.25 8.85
N SER A 200 0.02 -14.41 7.54
CA SER A 200 0.18 -15.70 6.84
C SER A 200 1.64 -16.06 6.55
N LEU A 201 2.57 -15.11 6.65
CA LEU A 201 3.99 -15.32 6.40
C LEU A 201 4.71 -15.70 7.71
N PRO A 202 5.33 -16.90 7.81
CA PRO A 202 6.03 -17.32 9.02
C PRO A 202 7.34 -16.56 9.22
N GLY A 203 7.64 -16.26 10.49
CA GLY A 203 8.93 -15.74 10.93
C GLY A 203 9.12 -14.23 10.72
N PRO A 204 10.37 -13.78 10.71
CA PRO A 204 10.70 -12.35 10.80
C PRO A 204 10.22 -11.51 9.61
N PHE A 205 9.80 -12.12 8.50
CA PHE A 205 9.16 -11.42 7.39
C PHE A 205 7.78 -10.87 7.77
N GLY A 206 6.99 -11.64 8.53
CA GLY A 206 5.71 -11.17 9.06
C GLY A 206 5.88 -10.04 10.08
N ASP A 207 6.84 -10.20 11.00
CA ASP A 207 7.10 -9.22 12.05
C ASP A 207 7.58 -7.87 11.51
N GLY A 208 8.39 -7.85 10.44
CA GLY A 208 8.87 -6.62 9.79
C GLY A 208 7.76 -5.83 9.07
N MET A 209 6.81 -6.54 8.48
CA MET A 209 5.66 -5.91 7.81
C MET A 209 4.55 -5.49 8.80
N ALA A 210 4.45 -6.14 9.97
CA ALA A 210 3.48 -5.77 11.00
C ALA A 210 3.68 -4.35 11.57
N GLN A 211 4.85 -3.76 11.34
CA GLN A 211 5.20 -2.39 11.75
C GLN A 211 5.03 -1.35 10.64
N ASN A 212 4.25 -1.69 9.63
CA ASN A 212 3.93 -0.79 8.53
C ASN A 212 3.25 0.49 9.07
N PRO A 213 3.59 1.68 8.56
CA PRO A 213 2.91 2.94 8.84
C PRO A 213 1.38 2.90 8.68
N MET A 214 0.84 1.97 7.88
CA MET A 214 -0.60 1.76 7.77
C MET A 214 -1.28 1.40 9.12
N ASN A 215 -0.55 0.79 10.07
CA ASN A 215 -1.08 0.49 11.40
C ASN A 215 -1.23 1.75 12.29
N MET A 216 -0.61 2.87 11.89
CA MET A 216 -0.75 4.15 12.59
C MET A 216 -1.97 4.94 12.12
N MET A 217 -2.51 4.64 10.93
CA MET A 217 -3.69 5.34 10.43
C MET A 217 -4.90 5.18 11.35
N ASP A 218 -4.94 4.09 12.14
CA ASP A 218 -6.00 3.90 13.15
C ASP A 218 -5.88 4.86 14.35
N GLN A 219 -4.72 5.50 14.55
CA GLN A 219 -4.45 6.43 15.65
C GLN A 219 -4.52 7.91 15.21
N ILE A 220 -4.64 8.15 13.90
CA ILE A 220 -4.73 9.48 13.29
C ILE A 220 -6.15 9.67 12.78
N ASP A 221 -6.82 10.68 13.32
CA ASP A 221 -8.17 11.02 12.86
C ASP A 221 -8.08 11.98 11.67
N GLY A 222 -8.43 11.48 10.48
CA GLY A 222 -8.41 12.24 9.26
C GLY A 222 -7.48 11.66 8.16
N PHE A 223 -7.31 12.43 7.09
CA PHE A 223 -6.45 12.10 5.96
C PHE A 223 -5.16 12.92 6.02
N PRO A 224 -3.98 12.29 5.92
CA PRO A 224 -2.69 12.99 5.87
C PRO A 224 -2.59 13.88 4.62
N VAL A 225 -2.66 15.19 4.80
CA VAL A 225 -2.50 16.17 3.71
C VAL A 225 -1.05 16.66 3.60
N HIS A 226 -0.29 16.52 4.67
CA HIS A 226 1.14 16.78 4.71
C HIS A 226 1.81 15.90 5.75
N THR A 227 2.91 15.27 5.39
CA THR A 227 3.73 14.44 6.28
C THR A 227 5.19 14.83 6.12
N VAL A 228 5.85 15.07 7.24
CA VAL A 228 7.30 15.31 7.31
C VAL A 228 7.94 14.13 8.02
N GLN A 229 8.89 13.48 7.38
CA GLN A 229 9.66 12.39 7.95
C GLN A 229 11.03 12.87 8.40
N PHE A 230 11.46 12.37 9.56
CA PHE A 230 12.73 12.73 10.17
C PHE A 230 13.64 11.51 10.28
N GLU A 231 14.90 11.71 9.94
CA GLU A 231 15.97 10.75 10.19
C GLU A 231 17.08 11.43 10.97
N ARG A 232 17.38 10.92 12.17
CA ARG A 232 18.41 11.50 13.07
C ARG A 232 18.18 12.98 13.37
N GLY A 233 16.93 13.38 13.52
CA GLY A 233 16.54 14.76 13.83
C GLY A 233 16.56 15.74 12.67
N ALA A 234 16.92 15.30 11.45
CA ALA A 234 16.83 16.09 10.22
C ALA A 234 15.64 15.66 9.36
N VAL A 235 15.05 16.58 8.61
CA VAL A 235 14.03 16.25 7.61
C VAL A 235 14.66 15.38 6.54
N SER A 236 14.13 14.17 6.35
CA SER A 236 14.56 13.24 5.31
C SER A 236 13.65 13.30 4.09
N GLN A 237 12.35 13.50 4.31
CA GLN A 237 11.36 13.48 3.26
C GLN A 237 10.11 14.27 3.67
N GLU A 238 9.44 14.88 2.69
CA GLU A 238 8.12 15.47 2.86
C GLU A 238 7.17 14.92 1.81
N ILE A 239 5.96 14.57 2.22
CA ILE A 239 4.89 14.07 1.35
C ILE A 239 3.72 15.04 1.47
N SER A 240 3.24 15.56 0.36
CA SER A 240 2.16 16.55 0.33
C SER A 240 1.06 16.19 -0.66
N LEU A 241 -0.17 16.43 -0.23
CA LEU A 241 -1.35 16.40 -1.11
C LEU A 241 -1.33 17.64 -2.00
N GLU A 242 -1.31 17.42 -3.33
CA GLU A 242 -1.33 18.48 -4.32
C GLU A 242 -2.74 18.79 -4.81
N SER A 243 -3.49 17.76 -5.15
CA SER A 243 -4.86 17.90 -5.66
C SER A 243 -5.73 16.71 -5.34
N VAL A 244 -7.04 16.96 -5.25
CA VAL A 244 -8.10 15.94 -5.18
C VAL A 244 -9.16 16.32 -6.19
N ASN A 245 -9.59 15.36 -7.02
CA ASN A 245 -10.61 15.58 -8.04
C ASN A 245 -11.53 14.38 -8.16
N GLU A 246 -12.83 14.61 -8.19
CA GLU A 246 -13.79 13.58 -8.58
C GLU A 246 -13.89 13.49 -10.11
N GLN A 247 -13.82 12.29 -10.64
CA GLN A 247 -14.03 12.03 -12.07
C GLN A 247 -14.51 10.60 -12.30
N THR A 248 -15.14 10.37 -13.46
CA THR A 248 -15.48 9.02 -13.88
C THR A 248 -14.21 8.29 -14.30
N LEU A 249 -13.93 7.14 -13.66
CA LEU A 249 -12.80 6.28 -13.98
C LEU A 249 -13.27 5.09 -14.82
N ASP A 250 -12.43 4.66 -15.75
CA ASP A 250 -12.67 3.44 -16.51
C ASP A 250 -12.26 2.22 -15.65
N GLU A 251 -13.12 1.23 -15.52
CA GLU A 251 -12.82 0.00 -14.74
C GLU A 251 -11.57 -0.72 -15.23
N SER A 252 -11.20 -0.59 -16.52
CA SER A 252 -9.97 -1.15 -17.05
C SER A 252 -8.70 -0.58 -16.41
N MET A 253 -8.77 0.59 -15.80
CA MET A 253 -7.66 1.17 -15.04
C MET A 253 -7.26 0.31 -13.83
N PHE A 254 -8.22 -0.45 -13.29
CA PHE A 254 -7.99 -1.36 -12.15
C PHE A 254 -7.66 -2.79 -12.59
N ALA A 255 -7.11 -2.95 -13.79
CA ALA A 255 -6.65 -4.23 -14.33
C ALA A 255 -5.24 -4.10 -14.91
N ALA A 256 -4.54 -5.23 -15.01
CA ALA A 256 -3.29 -5.27 -15.76
C ALA A 256 -3.56 -5.03 -17.25
N PRO A 257 -2.77 -4.17 -17.94
CA PRO A 257 -2.92 -3.98 -19.37
C PRO A 257 -2.75 -5.29 -20.15
N ALA A 258 -3.51 -5.46 -21.24
CA ALA A 258 -3.56 -6.70 -22.01
C ALA A 258 -2.21 -7.11 -22.62
N ASP A 259 -1.31 -6.16 -22.82
CA ASP A 259 0.03 -6.39 -23.35
C ASP A 259 1.09 -6.70 -22.27
N TYR A 260 0.68 -6.77 -20.98
CA TYR A 260 1.57 -7.10 -19.86
C TYR A 260 1.58 -8.61 -19.62
N LYS A 261 2.74 -9.12 -19.23
CA LYS A 261 2.93 -10.54 -18.92
C LYS A 261 2.85 -10.79 -17.43
N LYS A 262 1.96 -11.69 -17.01
CA LYS A 262 1.96 -12.19 -15.63
C LYS A 262 3.25 -12.93 -15.36
N GLN A 263 3.93 -12.57 -14.28
CA GLN A 263 5.09 -13.28 -13.75
C GLN A 263 4.66 -14.08 -12.52
N ASP A 264 5.30 -15.22 -12.34
CA ASP A 264 5.12 -16.06 -11.16
C ASP A 264 6.16 -15.63 -10.12
N LEU A 265 5.69 -15.21 -8.95
CA LEU A 265 6.56 -14.79 -7.83
C LEU A 265 7.45 -15.92 -7.31
N LEU A 266 7.03 -17.17 -7.50
CA LEU A 266 7.67 -18.36 -6.94
C LEU A 266 8.63 -19.06 -7.92
N LYS A 267 8.47 -18.82 -9.21
CA LYS A 267 9.41 -19.26 -10.23
C LYS A 267 10.43 -18.15 -10.45
N GLY A 268 11.44 -18.12 -9.58
CA GLY A 268 12.58 -17.23 -9.77
C GLY A 268 13.14 -17.32 -11.19
N ARG A 269 13.71 -16.23 -11.67
CA ARG A 269 14.39 -16.13 -12.96
C ARG A 269 15.46 -17.18 -13.11
#